data_77727bbba97a027e3569c983dea34048
#
_entry.id   77727bbba97a027e3569c983dea34048
#
_cell.length_a   1.000
_cell.length_b   1.000
_cell.length_c   1.000
_cell.angle_alpha   90.00
_cell.angle_beta   90.00
_cell.angle_gamma   90.00
#
_symmetry.space_group_name_H-M   'P 1'
#
loop_
_entity.id
_entity.type
_entity.pdbx_description
1 polymer ?
#
loop_
_entity_poly.entity_id
_entity_poly.type
_entity_poly.pdbx_seq_one_letter_code
_entity_poly.pdbx_strand_id
1 'polypeptide(L)'
;MWGQLMRIAVIGAGVLGSLYAARLAAAGHVVTAAARGDRLTQLQRGPILILNEDNDVRAAATVAVTAKLDPHADYDLALVVVRAEQIDALLPELSANRGVRTFLFLHNRAAGHAALAQAVGPERLLLGFPGAGGWLDGATVRYRLIPEQPTTIGEPDGSLSPRLRDLAKALEQAGFTVALSRHMDDWLKTHAMLVTAIAGAIYLGHGSTAAVARSPGGIRTLVRGIRQGFGMLSGAGVGITPRKLGLLVGLPAILTEIYLLRFLARPASELILARHANAVPGELATLVEELRAVVRLEPGTAPDLETLWAAVSAAANRGNLSGPTRQPEPISAIP
;
A
#
# COMPACT_ATOMS: atom_id res chain seq x y z
N MET A 1 26.91 -9.44 0.30
CA MET A 1 27.73 -8.27 0.69
C MET A 1 27.12 -7.04 0.02
N TRP A 2 26.08 -6.42 0.62
CA TRP A 2 25.34 -5.28 0.09
C TRP A 2 25.53 -4.08 1.03
N GLY A 3 26.75 -3.68 1.31
CA GLY A 3 27.11 -2.33 1.73
C GLY A 3 27.50 -1.51 0.50
N GLN A 4 27.18 -2.01 -0.71
CA GLN A 4 27.56 -1.43 -1.99
C GLN A 4 26.40 -0.66 -2.60
N LEU A 5 26.74 0.37 -3.32
CA LEU A 5 25.92 1.17 -4.20
C LEU A 5 25.11 0.27 -5.13
N MET A 6 23.77 0.29 -5.04
CA MET A 6 22.88 -0.47 -5.91
C MET A 6 22.41 0.36 -7.09
N ARG A 7 22.17 -0.29 -8.23
CA ARG A 7 21.42 0.25 -9.36
C ARG A 7 19.95 -0.15 -9.20
N ILE A 8 19.09 0.83 -8.95
CA ILE A 8 17.69 0.62 -8.60
C ILE A 8 16.79 1.25 -9.66
N ALA A 9 15.88 0.44 -10.22
CA ALA A 9 14.77 0.95 -11.01
C ALA A 9 13.54 1.12 -10.10
N VAL A 10 12.84 2.26 -10.22
CA VAL A 10 11.55 2.48 -9.56
C VAL A 10 10.48 2.60 -10.62
N ILE A 11 9.60 1.61 -10.72
CA ILE A 11 8.53 1.51 -11.71
C ILE A 11 7.24 2.04 -11.07
N GLY A 12 6.73 3.14 -11.62
CA GLY A 12 5.58 3.84 -11.04
C GLY A 12 5.99 5.00 -10.13
N ALA A 13 6.49 6.08 -10.72
CA ALA A 13 6.90 7.29 -10.00
C ALA A 13 5.72 8.17 -9.55
N GLY A 14 4.68 7.57 -8.97
CA GLY A 14 3.61 8.24 -8.25
C GLY A 14 4.10 8.78 -6.89
N VAL A 15 3.19 8.91 -5.91
CA VAL A 15 3.53 9.41 -4.56
C VAL A 15 4.59 8.54 -3.90
N LEU A 16 4.29 7.27 -3.69
CA LEU A 16 5.18 6.35 -2.98
C LEU A 16 6.44 6.03 -3.79
N GLY A 17 6.31 5.74 -5.11
CA GLY A 17 7.48 5.48 -5.92
C GLY A 17 8.45 6.66 -5.96
N SER A 18 7.96 7.89 -6.05
CA SER A 18 8.81 9.08 -5.96
C SER A 18 9.45 9.23 -4.58
N LEU A 19 8.73 8.93 -3.50
CA LEU A 19 9.28 8.94 -2.15
C LEU A 19 10.45 7.93 -2.00
N TYR A 20 10.22 6.68 -2.41
CA TYR A 20 11.27 5.65 -2.36
C TYR A 20 12.45 6.01 -3.25
N ALA A 21 12.21 6.49 -4.47
CA ALA A 21 13.27 6.92 -5.40
C ALA A 21 14.13 8.04 -4.80
N ALA A 22 13.50 9.08 -4.24
CA ALA A 22 14.21 10.20 -3.67
C ALA A 22 15.07 9.79 -2.45
N ARG A 23 14.51 8.99 -1.55
CA ARG A 23 15.23 8.58 -0.33
C ARG A 23 16.34 7.58 -0.61
N LEU A 24 16.16 6.65 -1.55
CA LEU A 24 17.20 5.73 -1.99
C LEU A 24 18.33 6.46 -2.72
N ALA A 25 18.02 7.45 -3.56
CA ALA A 25 19.03 8.31 -4.17
C ALA A 25 19.81 9.13 -3.12
N ALA A 26 19.12 9.68 -2.11
CA ALA A 26 19.76 10.38 -1.00
C ALA A 26 20.66 9.46 -0.13
N ALA A 27 20.36 8.16 -0.07
CA ALA A 27 21.21 7.14 0.57
C ALA A 27 22.40 6.70 -0.30
N GLY A 28 22.58 7.32 -1.48
CA GLY A 28 23.72 7.10 -2.36
C GLY A 28 23.51 6.07 -3.47
N HIS A 29 22.35 5.45 -3.60
CA HIS A 29 22.07 4.50 -4.67
C HIS A 29 21.87 5.18 -6.04
N VAL A 30 22.20 4.48 -7.13
CA VAL A 30 21.93 4.93 -8.50
C VAL A 30 20.48 4.58 -8.86
N VAL A 31 19.62 5.60 -8.91
CA VAL A 31 18.19 5.40 -9.10
C VAL A 31 17.73 5.87 -10.48
N THR A 32 16.93 5.03 -11.14
CA THR A 32 16.20 5.35 -12.37
C THR A 32 14.69 5.25 -12.08
N ALA A 33 13.95 6.35 -12.28
CA ALA A 33 12.50 6.38 -12.13
C ALA A 33 11.81 6.20 -13.48
N ALA A 34 10.98 5.16 -13.60
CA ALA A 34 10.11 4.96 -14.77
C ALA A 34 8.74 5.60 -14.51
N ALA A 35 8.35 6.55 -15.38
CA ALA A 35 7.10 7.29 -15.26
C ALA A 35 6.45 7.44 -16.63
N ARG A 36 5.14 7.77 -16.66
CA ARG A 36 4.38 8.00 -17.91
C ARG A 36 3.59 9.31 -17.80
N GLY A 37 3.14 9.81 -18.96
CA GLY A 37 2.28 10.99 -19.05
C GLY A 37 2.87 12.24 -18.40
N ASP A 38 2.03 13.02 -17.73
CA ASP A 38 2.41 14.29 -17.08
C ASP A 38 3.50 14.12 -16.02
N ARG A 39 3.51 12.99 -15.33
CA ARG A 39 4.54 12.72 -14.32
C ARG A 39 5.92 12.52 -14.95
N LEU A 40 6.01 11.87 -16.09
CA LEU A 40 7.27 11.77 -16.86
C LEU A 40 7.78 13.16 -17.23
N THR A 41 6.93 13.98 -17.84
CA THR A 41 7.27 15.35 -18.25
C THR A 41 7.74 16.19 -17.05
N GLN A 42 7.05 16.07 -15.91
CA GLN A 42 7.40 16.79 -14.70
C GLN A 42 8.77 16.38 -14.17
N LEU A 43 9.05 15.08 -14.10
CA LEU A 43 10.34 14.56 -13.58
C LEU A 43 11.52 14.84 -14.53
N GLN A 44 11.28 14.97 -15.84
CA GLN A 44 12.29 15.37 -16.79
C GLN A 44 12.69 16.86 -16.67
N ARG A 45 11.82 17.69 -16.07
CA ARG A 45 12.07 19.13 -15.89
C ARG A 45 12.81 19.49 -14.61
N GLY A 46 12.86 18.58 -13.62
CA GLY A 46 13.47 18.88 -12.35
C GLY A 46 13.53 17.69 -11.39
N PRO A 47 14.11 17.91 -10.20
CA PRO A 47 14.27 16.86 -9.20
C PRO A 47 12.91 16.38 -8.64
N ILE A 48 12.93 15.21 -8.02
CA ILE A 48 11.84 14.75 -7.16
C ILE A 48 11.87 15.59 -5.88
N LEU A 49 10.80 16.33 -5.62
CA LEU A 49 10.63 17.10 -4.40
C LEU A 49 9.80 16.29 -3.40
N ILE A 50 10.28 16.16 -2.17
CA ILE A 50 9.58 15.50 -1.07
C ILE A 50 9.50 16.40 0.15
N LEU A 51 8.38 16.35 0.87
CA LEU A 51 8.12 17.08 2.10
C LEU A 51 7.54 16.11 3.14
N ASN A 52 8.24 16.00 4.26
CA ASN A 52 7.74 15.23 5.40
C ASN A 52 6.78 16.09 6.24
N GLU A 53 5.55 15.67 6.35
CA GLU A 53 4.47 16.37 7.08
C GLU A 53 4.63 16.34 8.60
N ASP A 54 5.47 15.46 9.15
CA ASP A 54 5.63 15.34 10.59
C ASP A 54 6.64 16.33 11.17
N ASN A 55 7.60 16.79 10.36
CA ASN A 55 8.69 17.66 10.80
C ASN A 55 9.05 18.78 9.80
N ASP A 56 8.23 18.98 8.78
CA ASP A 56 8.41 19.98 7.70
C ASP A 56 9.78 19.91 6.98
N VAL A 57 10.44 18.75 7.03
CA VAL A 57 11.72 18.55 6.34
C VAL A 57 11.49 18.37 4.85
N ARG A 58 12.10 19.26 4.06
CA ARG A 58 12.10 19.25 2.60
C ARG A 58 13.37 18.65 2.05
N ALA A 59 13.26 17.86 1.00
CA ALA A 59 14.40 17.35 0.27
C ALA A 59 14.11 17.30 -1.23
N ALA A 60 15.19 17.34 -2.00
CA ALA A 60 15.16 17.20 -3.45
C ALA A 60 16.15 16.12 -3.89
N ALA A 61 15.79 15.27 -4.81
CA ALA A 61 16.65 14.23 -5.34
C ALA A 61 16.60 14.21 -6.88
N THR A 62 17.78 14.34 -7.50
CA THR A 62 17.92 14.15 -8.94
C THR A 62 18.14 12.67 -9.22
N VAL A 63 17.30 12.09 -10.09
CA VAL A 63 17.38 10.70 -10.52
C VAL A 63 17.31 10.64 -12.04
N ALA A 64 17.81 9.56 -12.63
CA ALA A 64 17.53 9.29 -14.05
C ALA A 64 16.04 9.02 -14.25
N VAL A 65 15.48 9.52 -15.36
CA VAL A 65 14.05 9.39 -15.66
C VAL A 65 13.86 8.77 -17.03
N THR A 66 12.98 7.78 -17.13
CA THR A 66 12.65 7.11 -18.39
C THR A 66 11.15 6.84 -18.51
N ALA A 67 10.66 6.75 -19.73
CA ALA A 67 9.28 6.31 -20.01
C ALA A 67 9.11 4.80 -19.85
N LYS A 68 10.19 4.04 -20.13
CA LYS A 68 10.22 2.58 -20.11
C LYS A 68 11.63 2.12 -19.77
N LEU A 69 11.76 1.05 -19.00
CA LEU A 69 13.08 0.44 -18.74
C LEU A 69 13.62 -0.23 -20.00
N ASP A 70 14.92 -0.09 -20.23
CA ASP A 70 15.61 -0.90 -21.21
C ASP A 70 15.61 -2.37 -20.74
N PRO A 71 15.09 -3.32 -21.55
CA PRO A 71 15.05 -4.74 -21.18
C PRO A 71 16.41 -5.37 -20.91
N HIS A 72 17.49 -4.76 -21.40
CA HIS A 72 18.86 -5.23 -21.26
C HIS A 72 19.66 -4.48 -20.19
N ALA A 73 19.10 -3.42 -19.62
CA ALA A 73 19.79 -2.69 -18.56
C ALA A 73 19.87 -3.52 -17.26
N ASP A 74 21.07 -3.56 -16.69
CA ASP A 74 21.32 -4.24 -15.42
C ASP A 74 20.81 -3.40 -14.23
N TYR A 75 19.93 -4.00 -13.43
CA TYR A 75 19.48 -3.46 -12.16
C TYR A 75 19.60 -4.52 -11.07
N ASP A 76 20.12 -4.13 -9.91
CA ASP A 76 20.15 -5.00 -8.74
C ASP A 76 18.73 -5.18 -8.17
N LEU A 77 17.92 -4.12 -8.25
CA LEU A 77 16.55 -4.07 -7.74
C LEU A 77 15.65 -3.28 -8.68
N ALA A 78 14.45 -3.80 -8.93
CA ALA A 78 13.32 -3.03 -9.44
C ALA A 78 12.23 -2.96 -8.36
N LEU A 79 11.94 -1.74 -7.87
CA LEU A 79 10.77 -1.47 -7.04
C LEU A 79 9.56 -1.24 -7.94
N VAL A 80 8.56 -2.10 -7.86
CA VAL A 80 7.30 -1.95 -8.58
C VAL A 80 6.29 -1.32 -7.62
N VAL A 81 5.99 -0.03 -7.83
CA VAL A 81 5.16 0.80 -6.93
C VAL A 81 4.03 1.41 -7.75
N VAL A 82 3.19 0.55 -8.27
CA VAL A 82 2.00 0.91 -9.04
C VAL A 82 0.74 0.43 -8.32
N ARG A 83 -0.42 0.94 -8.70
CA ARG A 83 -1.70 0.47 -8.18
C ARG A 83 -1.96 -0.96 -8.62
N ALA A 84 -2.72 -1.73 -7.82
CA ALA A 84 -2.98 -3.14 -8.06
C ALA A 84 -3.57 -3.40 -9.47
N GLU A 85 -4.50 -2.57 -9.93
CA GLU A 85 -5.12 -2.68 -11.25
C GLU A 85 -4.17 -2.43 -12.43
N GLN A 86 -3.01 -1.83 -12.17
CA GLN A 86 -2.00 -1.55 -13.20
C GLN A 86 -0.98 -2.68 -13.35
N ILE A 87 -0.89 -3.58 -12.35
CA ILE A 87 0.14 -4.61 -12.30
C ILE A 87 0.04 -5.55 -13.48
N ASP A 88 -1.15 -6.10 -13.74
CA ASP A 88 -1.32 -7.13 -14.77
C ASP A 88 -0.94 -6.61 -16.17
N ALA A 89 -1.22 -5.33 -16.46
CA ALA A 89 -0.80 -4.68 -17.71
C ALA A 89 0.72 -4.49 -17.81
N LEU A 90 1.45 -4.50 -16.70
CA LEU A 90 2.90 -4.36 -16.66
C LEU A 90 3.63 -5.70 -16.76
N LEU A 91 3.00 -6.82 -16.44
CA LEU A 91 3.67 -8.13 -16.37
C LEU A 91 4.44 -8.49 -17.66
N PRO A 92 3.91 -8.25 -18.89
CA PRO A 92 4.67 -8.52 -20.12
C PRO A 92 5.96 -7.68 -20.22
N GLU A 93 5.91 -6.41 -19.80
CA GLU A 93 7.09 -5.54 -19.79
C GLU A 93 8.11 -5.99 -18.74
N LEU A 94 7.64 -6.35 -17.55
CA LEU A 94 8.52 -6.83 -16.46
C LEU A 94 9.19 -8.16 -16.83
N SER A 95 8.46 -9.08 -17.45
CA SER A 95 9.00 -10.38 -17.86
C SER A 95 10.08 -10.26 -18.94
N ALA A 96 10.01 -9.23 -19.79
CA ALA A 96 11.01 -8.94 -20.81
C ALA A 96 12.33 -8.41 -20.23
N ASN A 97 12.33 -7.88 -19.00
CA ASN A 97 13.53 -7.33 -18.36
C ASN A 97 14.41 -8.44 -17.79
N ARG A 98 15.43 -8.83 -18.54
CA ARG A 98 16.37 -9.91 -18.19
C ARG A 98 17.46 -9.47 -17.22
N GLY A 99 17.85 -8.18 -17.25
CA GLY A 99 18.91 -7.59 -16.42
C GLY A 99 18.52 -7.26 -14.99
N VAL A 100 17.23 -7.35 -14.62
CA VAL A 100 16.76 -7.10 -13.26
C VAL A 100 16.99 -8.35 -12.40
N ARG A 101 17.80 -8.24 -11.33
CA ARG A 101 18.11 -9.37 -10.44
C ARG A 101 17.02 -9.66 -9.43
N THR A 102 16.33 -8.60 -8.93
CA THR A 102 15.27 -8.74 -7.93
C THR A 102 14.16 -7.74 -8.24
N PHE A 103 12.90 -8.21 -8.22
CA PHE A 103 11.71 -7.38 -8.26
C PHE A 103 11.07 -7.35 -6.87
N LEU A 104 10.94 -6.17 -6.27
CA LEU A 104 10.13 -5.96 -5.08
C LEU A 104 8.82 -5.29 -5.49
N PHE A 105 7.72 -6.01 -5.32
CA PHE A 105 6.38 -5.45 -5.52
C PHE A 105 5.87 -4.84 -4.21
N LEU A 106 5.80 -3.52 -4.14
CA LEU A 106 5.20 -2.76 -3.04
C LEU A 106 3.77 -2.38 -3.43
N HIS A 107 2.79 -3.20 -3.05
CA HIS A 107 1.41 -3.06 -3.52
C HIS A 107 0.40 -3.59 -2.49
N ASN A 108 -0.86 -3.22 -2.70
CA ASN A 108 -1.98 -3.74 -1.94
C ASN A 108 -2.74 -4.73 -2.85
N ARG A 109 -2.59 -6.04 -2.61
CA ARG A 109 -3.21 -7.10 -3.42
C ARG A 109 -3.49 -8.33 -2.56
N ALA A 110 -4.69 -8.91 -2.72
CA ALA A 110 -5.10 -10.13 -2.03
C ALA A 110 -5.13 -11.38 -2.94
N ALA A 111 -5.07 -11.21 -4.27
CA ALA A 111 -5.13 -12.30 -5.26
C ALA A 111 -3.93 -13.26 -5.23
N GLY A 112 -2.96 -13.05 -4.31
CA GLY A 112 -1.75 -13.85 -4.23
C GLY A 112 -0.68 -13.42 -5.24
N HIS A 113 0.42 -14.19 -5.30
CA HIS A 113 1.61 -13.81 -6.05
C HIS A 113 1.95 -14.73 -7.24
N ALA A 114 1.10 -15.70 -7.56
CA ALA A 114 1.41 -16.70 -8.61
C ALA A 114 1.65 -16.05 -9.99
N ALA A 115 0.81 -15.08 -10.39
CA ALA A 115 0.98 -14.38 -11.66
C ALA A 115 2.26 -13.55 -11.71
N LEU A 116 2.66 -12.93 -10.56
CA LEU A 116 3.91 -12.19 -10.44
C LEU A 116 5.11 -13.14 -10.59
N ALA A 117 5.09 -14.27 -9.87
CA ALA A 117 6.14 -15.29 -9.96
C ALA A 117 6.27 -15.88 -11.36
N GLN A 118 5.15 -16.10 -12.05
CA GLN A 118 5.16 -16.58 -13.45
C GLN A 118 5.79 -15.54 -14.38
N ALA A 119 5.53 -14.25 -14.17
CA ALA A 119 6.03 -13.19 -15.05
C ALA A 119 7.52 -12.91 -14.84
N VAL A 120 7.97 -12.75 -13.60
CA VAL A 120 9.35 -12.32 -13.33
C VAL A 120 10.29 -13.43 -12.92
N GLY A 121 9.79 -14.64 -12.64
CA GLY A 121 10.53 -15.77 -12.05
C GLY A 121 10.42 -15.74 -10.51
N PRO A 122 10.10 -16.89 -9.87
CA PRO A 122 9.94 -16.96 -8.43
C PRO A 122 11.25 -16.61 -7.69
N GLU A 123 12.41 -16.93 -8.28
CA GLU A 123 13.73 -16.64 -7.73
C GLU A 123 14.07 -15.14 -7.71
N ARG A 124 13.38 -14.33 -8.50
CA ARG A 124 13.58 -12.86 -8.55
C ARG A 124 12.49 -12.08 -7.83
N LEU A 125 11.44 -12.74 -7.39
CA LEU A 125 10.30 -12.10 -6.75
C LEU A 125 10.53 -11.85 -5.26
N LEU A 126 10.24 -10.63 -4.81
CA LEU A 126 9.98 -10.26 -3.42
C LEU A 126 8.61 -9.57 -3.33
N LEU A 127 7.94 -9.78 -2.22
CA LEU A 127 6.66 -9.15 -1.91
C LEU A 127 6.85 -8.11 -0.82
N GLY A 128 6.06 -7.03 -0.85
CA GLY A 128 6.12 -6.03 0.18
C GLY A 128 4.90 -5.13 0.23
N PHE A 129 4.86 -4.36 1.30
CA PHE A 129 3.88 -3.30 1.52
C PHE A 129 4.57 -2.04 2.02
N PRO A 130 4.26 -0.84 1.50
CA PRO A 130 4.92 0.40 1.88
C PRO A 130 4.52 0.88 3.28
N GLY A 131 5.49 1.37 4.04
CA GLY A 131 5.30 1.93 5.38
C GLY A 131 5.13 3.45 5.37
N ALA A 132 4.52 4.00 4.33
CA ALA A 132 4.31 5.44 4.16
C ALA A 132 2.99 5.72 3.45
N GLY A 133 2.46 6.90 3.69
CA GLY A 133 1.33 7.46 2.96
C GLY A 133 1.62 8.90 2.52
N GLY A 134 0.86 9.41 1.55
CA GLY A 134 1.07 10.78 1.10
C GLY A 134 0.21 11.16 -0.10
N TRP A 135 0.49 12.33 -0.65
CA TRP A 135 -0.19 12.86 -1.83
C TRP A 135 0.74 13.77 -2.62
N LEU A 136 0.37 14.07 -3.85
CA LEU A 136 1.02 15.10 -4.65
C LEU A 136 0.37 16.46 -4.35
N ASP A 137 1.21 17.44 -4.08
CA ASP A 137 0.87 18.86 -3.99
C ASP A 137 1.68 19.59 -5.08
N GLY A 138 1.06 19.80 -6.22
CA GLY A 138 1.78 20.21 -7.43
C GLY A 138 2.86 19.20 -7.84
N ALA A 139 4.13 19.64 -7.80
CA ALA A 139 5.30 18.80 -8.07
C ALA A 139 5.83 18.05 -6.84
N THR A 140 5.43 18.50 -5.64
CA THR A 140 5.98 18.01 -4.38
C THR A 140 5.21 16.81 -3.87
N VAL A 141 5.92 15.76 -3.48
CA VAL A 141 5.37 14.63 -2.74
C VAL A 141 5.34 14.99 -1.25
N ARG A 142 4.15 15.21 -0.73
CA ARG A 142 3.94 15.36 0.71
C ARG A 142 3.67 13.99 1.31
N TYR A 143 4.42 13.60 2.34
CA TYR A 143 4.36 12.25 2.89
C TYR A 143 4.46 12.20 4.41
N ARG A 144 3.99 11.08 4.96
CA ARG A 144 4.25 10.64 6.33
C ARG A 144 4.75 9.21 6.33
N LEU A 145 5.72 8.92 7.19
CA LEU A 145 6.01 7.53 7.55
C LEU A 145 4.98 7.09 8.60
N ILE A 146 4.54 5.83 8.52
CA ILE A 146 3.52 5.27 9.41
C ILE A 146 4.23 4.40 10.45
N PRO A 147 4.43 4.89 11.70
CA PRO A 147 5.20 4.16 12.72
C PRO A 147 4.60 2.79 13.06
N GLU A 148 3.27 2.68 13.05
CA GLU A 148 2.56 1.44 13.35
C GLU A 148 2.64 0.40 12.23
N GLN A 149 3.02 0.83 11.02
CA GLN A 149 3.09 0.02 9.82
C GLN A 149 4.42 0.27 9.09
N PRO A 150 5.49 -0.42 9.46
CA PRO A 150 6.77 -0.34 8.76
C PRO A 150 6.64 -0.83 7.31
N THR A 151 7.58 -0.45 6.44
CA THR A 151 7.74 -1.12 5.13
C THR A 151 7.99 -2.59 5.39
N THR A 152 6.99 -3.42 5.11
CA THR A 152 7.07 -4.86 5.36
C THR A 152 7.43 -5.56 4.08
N ILE A 153 8.48 -6.41 4.11
CA ILE A 153 8.96 -7.15 2.95
C ILE A 153 9.20 -8.62 3.29
N GLY A 154 9.11 -9.48 2.29
CA GLY A 154 9.32 -10.93 2.50
C GLY A 154 9.53 -11.69 1.20
N GLU A 155 10.16 -12.87 1.34
CA GLU A 155 10.24 -13.87 0.29
C GLU A 155 8.88 -14.56 0.14
N PRO A 156 8.48 -14.97 -1.08
CA PRO A 156 7.24 -15.72 -1.28
C PRO A 156 7.20 -17.06 -0.50
N ASP A 157 8.35 -17.70 -0.32
CA ASP A 157 8.50 -18.98 0.41
C ASP A 157 8.68 -18.82 1.93
N GLY A 158 8.71 -17.58 2.43
CA GLY A 158 8.90 -17.27 3.84
C GLY A 158 10.33 -17.36 4.36
N SER A 159 11.32 -17.63 3.48
CA SER A 159 12.72 -17.64 3.86
C SER A 159 13.23 -16.25 4.25
N LEU A 160 14.25 -16.19 5.11
CA LEU A 160 14.99 -14.97 5.39
C LEU A 160 16.33 -15.00 4.63
N SER A 161 16.24 -14.82 3.32
CA SER A 161 17.41 -14.88 2.44
C SER A 161 18.42 -13.76 2.70
N PRO A 162 19.68 -13.90 2.24
CA PRO A 162 20.64 -12.79 2.29
C PRO A 162 20.14 -11.56 1.52
N ARG A 163 19.58 -11.72 0.30
CA ARG A 163 19.07 -10.61 -0.51
C ARG A 163 17.96 -9.81 0.20
N LEU A 164 17.07 -10.52 0.93
CA LEU A 164 15.99 -9.87 1.69
C LEU A 164 16.56 -9.02 2.84
N ARG A 165 17.55 -9.53 3.58
CA ARG A 165 18.21 -8.78 4.66
C ARG A 165 19.00 -7.58 4.14
N ASP A 166 19.66 -7.73 3.02
CA ASP A 166 20.44 -6.66 2.40
C ASP A 166 19.53 -5.55 1.90
N LEU A 167 18.40 -5.92 1.27
CA LEU A 167 17.38 -4.95 0.88
C LEU A 167 16.78 -4.22 2.09
N ALA A 168 16.51 -4.92 3.19
CA ALA A 168 16.05 -4.29 4.42
C ALA A 168 17.02 -3.22 4.90
N LYS A 169 18.34 -3.54 4.95
CA LYS A 169 19.38 -2.57 5.33
C LYS A 169 19.43 -1.36 4.40
N ALA A 170 19.30 -1.56 3.09
CA ALA A 170 19.29 -0.47 2.13
C ALA A 170 18.09 0.47 2.34
N LEU A 171 16.92 -0.09 2.61
CA LEU A 171 15.72 0.69 2.95
C LEU A 171 15.86 1.40 4.30
N GLU A 172 16.47 0.76 5.31
CA GLU A 172 16.76 1.38 6.61
C GLU A 172 17.74 2.54 6.48
N GLN A 173 18.81 2.37 5.68
CA GLN A 173 19.76 3.45 5.37
C GLN A 173 19.10 4.61 4.62
N ALA A 174 18.08 4.32 3.78
CA ALA A 174 17.22 5.33 3.17
C ALA A 174 16.20 5.93 4.16
N GLY A 175 16.25 5.54 5.45
CA GLY A 175 15.46 6.09 6.55
C GLY A 175 14.03 5.54 6.64
N PHE A 176 13.74 4.38 6.05
CA PHE A 176 12.48 3.67 6.29
C PHE A 176 12.60 2.76 7.50
N THR A 177 11.52 2.63 8.27
CA THR A 177 11.41 1.52 9.22
C THR A 177 11.02 0.27 8.43
N VAL A 178 11.74 -0.85 8.63
CA VAL A 178 11.52 -2.08 7.87
C VAL A 178 11.15 -3.23 8.80
N ALA A 179 10.23 -4.07 8.35
CA ALA A 179 9.89 -5.34 8.97
C ALA A 179 10.02 -6.49 7.97
N LEU A 180 10.57 -7.62 8.42
CA LEU A 180 10.65 -8.83 7.61
C LEU A 180 9.49 -9.77 7.96
N SER A 181 8.74 -10.22 6.96
CA SER A 181 7.65 -11.18 7.12
C SER A 181 8.03 -12.53 6.52
N ARG A 182 7.84 -13.60 7.30
CA ARG A 182 7.92 -14.98 6.78
C ARG A 182 6.64 -15.46 6.09
N HIS A 183 5.57 -14.66 6.18
CA HIS A 183 4.25 -14.96 5.63
C HIS A 183 3.71 -13.72 4.92
N MET A 184 4.46 -13.24 3.88
CA MET A 184 4.13 -11.97 3.26
C MET A 184 2.82 -12.03 2.48
N ASP A 185 2.50 -13.16 1.87
CA ASP A 185 1.23 -13.38 1.17
C ASP A 185 0.04 -13.34 2.15
N ASP A 186 0.14 -14.02 3.30
CA ASP A 186 -0.87 -13.95 4.37
C ASP A 186 -0.99 -12.54 4.94
N TRP A 187 0.16 -11.85 5.07
CA TRP A 187 0.22 -10.47 5.54
C TRP A 187 -0.57 -9.54 4.63
N LEU A 188 -0.39 -9.63 3.32
CA LEU A 188 -1.10 -8.82 2.32
C LEU A 188 -2.61 -9.08 2.36
N LYS A 189 -3.04 -10.34 2.47
CA LYS A 189 -4.46 -10.71 2.59
C LYS A 189 -5.07 -10.21 3.90
N THR A 190 -4.36 -10.37 5.02
CA THR A 190 -4.81 -9.85 6.34
C THR A 190 -4.95 -8.33 6.30
N HIS A 191 -3.96 -7.63 5.72
CA HIS A 191 -3.98 -6.18 5.57
C HIS A 191 -5.14 -5.73 4.67
N ALA A 192 -5.31 -6.36 3.50
CA ALA A 192 -6.40 -6.06 2.58
C ALA A 192 -7.78 -6.24 3.25
N MET A 193 -7.98 -7.30 4.03
CA MET A 193 -9.19 -7.54 4.79
C MET A 193 -9.45 -6.42 5.80
N LEU A 194 -8.43 -6.02 6.54
CA LEU A 194 -8.53 -4.95 7.53
C LEU A 194 -8.86 -3.60 6.89
N VAL A 195 -8.13 -3.21 5.83
CA VAL A 195 -8.31 -1.89 5.21
C VAL A 195 -9.63 -1.79 4.45
N THR A 196 -10.12 -2.86 3.82
CA THR A 196 -11.43 -2.86 3.15
C THR A 196 -12.58 -2.79 4.14
N ALA A 197 -12.46 -3.44 5.31
CA ALA A 197 -13.46 -3.32 6.38
C ALA A 197 -13.48 -1.89 6.97
N ILE A 198 -12.30 -1.30 7.25
CA ILE A 198 -12.18 0.08 7.75
C ILE A 198 -12.73 1.07 6.71
N ALA A 199 -12.39 0.90 5.44
CA ALA A 199 -12.89 1.76 4.36
C ALA A 199 -14.42 1.68 4.24
N GLY A 200 -14.99 0.49 4.33
CA GLY A 200 -16.44 0.30 4.35
C GLY A 200 -17.11 1.06 5.49
N ALA A 201 -16.53 0.99 6.70
CA ALA A 201 -17.02 1.77 7.84
C ALA A 201 -16.89 3.29 7.60
N ILE A 202 -15.79 3.76 7.01
CA ILE A 202 -15.59 5.17 6.64
C ILE A 202 -16.65 5.62 5.64
N TYR A 203 -16.96 4.83 4.61
CA TYR A 203 -18.01 5.18 3.63
C TYR A 203 -19.41 5.18 4.24
N LEU A 204 -19.72 4.28 5.18
CA LEU A 204 -20.95 4.34 5.97
C LEU A 204 -20.98 5.57 6.89
N GLY A 205 -19.82 6.04 7.35
CA GLY A 205 -19.62 7.28 8.09
C GLY A 205 -19.45 8.52 7.20
N HIS A 206 -19.98 8.50 5.98
CA HIS A 206 -19.92 9.62 5.02
C HIS A 206 -18.50 10.13 4.73
N GLY A 207 -17.52 9.21 4.69
CA GLY A 207 -16.13 9.51 4.36
C GLY A 207 -15.26 9.96 5.53
N SER A 208 -15.72 9.84 6.79
CA SER A 208 -15.02 10.34 7.99
C SER A 208 -14.80 9.26 9.04
N THR A 209 -13.55 9.11 9.52
CA THR A 209 -13.23 8.24 10.67
C THR A 209 -13.84 8.78 11.97
N ALA A 210 -13.90 10.10 12.13
CA ALA A 210 -14.51 10.72 13.29
C ALA A 210 -16.02 10.46 13.36
N ALA A 211 -16.72 10.39 12.23
CA ALA A 211 -18.12 10.00 12.19
C ALA A 211 -18.33 8.54 12.61
N VAL A 212 -17.47 7.64 12.13
CA VAL A 212 -17.46 6.21 12.57
C VAL A 212 -17.25 6.12 14.07
N ALA A 213 -16.27 6.84 14.62
CA ALA A 213 -15.96 6.84 16.05
C ALA A 213 -17.13 7.35 16.93
N ARG A 214 -17.94 8.29 16.42
CA ARG A 214 -19.13 8.78 17.12
C ARG A 214 -20.36 7.87 16.98
N SER A 215 -20.29 6.81 16.18
CA SER A 215 -21.38 5.86 15.95
C SER A 215 -21.12 4.54 16.68
N PRO A 216 -21.72 4.27 17.85
CA PRO A 216 -21.55 2.99 18.53
C PRO A 216 -21.98 1.79 17.67
N GLY A 217 -22.99 1.95 16.83
CA GLY A 217 -23.41 0.96 15.83
C GLY A 217 -22.34 0.74 14.77
N GLY A 218 -21.75 1.80 14.22
CA GLY A 218 -20.67 1.73 13.22
C GLY A 218 -19.43 1.02 13.74
N ILE A 219 -19.00 1.31 14.98
CA ILE A 219 -17.85 0.62 15.60
C ILE A 219 -18.16 -0.88 15.80
N ARG A 220 -19.36 -1.23 16.27
CA ARG A 220 -19.77 -2.64 16.44
C ARG A 220 -19.79 -3.40 15.12
N THR A 221 -20.36 -2.81 14.06
CA THR A 221 -20.35 -3.39 12.72
C THR A 221 -18.92 -3.59 12.22
N LEU A 222 -18.03 -2.60 12.40
CA LEU A 222 -16.62 -2.71 12.03
C LEU A 222 -15.92 -3.86 12.77
N VAL A 223 -16.06 -3.94 14.09
CA VAL A 223 -15.42 -5.00 14.90
C VAL A 223 -15.93 -6.38 14.48
N ARG A 224 -17.25 -6.55 14.29
CA ARG A 224 -17.84 -7.81 13.84
C ARG A 224 -17.41 -8.17 12.43
N GLY A 225 -17.41 -7.20 11.50
CA GLY A 225 -16.96 -7.41 10.13
C GLY A 225 -15.49 -7.84 10.06
N ILE A 226 -14.59 -7.21 10.83
CA ILE A 226 -13.19 -7.63 10.89
C ILE A 226 -13.07 -9.07 11.43
N ARG A 227 -13.82 -9.43 12.49
CA ARG A 227 -13.81 -10.77 13.05
C ARG A 227 -14.33 -11.81 12.07
N GLN A 228 -15.42 -11.52 11.40
CA GLN A 228 -15.97 -12.37 10.33
C GLN A 228 -14.92 -12.56 9.23
N GLY A 229 -14.34 -11.48 8.72
CA GLY A 229 -13.31 -11.53 7.69
C GLY A 229 -12.07 -12.32 8.07
N PHE A 230 -11.54 -12.12 9.28
CA PHE A 230 -10.38 -12.89 9.77
C PHE A 230 -10.73 -14.36 10.00
N GLY A 231 -11.94 -14.66 10.50
CA GLY A 231 -12.42 -16.02 10.60
C GLY A 231 -12.48 -16.72 9.24
N MET A 232 -12.97 -16.02 8.22
CA MET A 232 -13.04 -16.55 6.84
C MET A 232 -11.65 -16.74 6.23
N LEU A 233 -10.72 -15.79 6.42
CA LEU A 233 -9.32 -15.96 5.99
C LEU A 233 -8.70 -17.19 6.64
N SER A 234 -8.88 -17.37 7.96
CA SER A 234 -8.38 -18.55 8.66
C SER A 234 -9.02 -19.85 8.14
N GLY A 235 -10.33 -19.84 7.86
CA GLY A 235 -11.03 -20.96 7.24
C GLY A 235 -10.54 -21.29 5.83
N ALA A 236 -10.02 -20.30 5.10
CA ALA A 236 -9.38 -20.45 3.80
C ALA A 236 -7.88 -20.85 3.89
N GLY A 237 -7.36 -21.11 5.10
CA GLY A 237 -5.96 -21.49 5.32
C GLY A 237 -4.97 -20.31 5.37
N VAL A 238 -5.46 -19.08 5.41
CA VAL A 238 -4.63 -17.86 5.51
C VAL A 238 -4.35 -17.53 6.98
N GLY A 239 -3.09 -17.44 7.36
CA GLY A 239 -2.67 -17.07 8.70
C GLY A 239 -2.87 -15.58 8.99
N ILE A 240 -3.48 -15.23 10.12
CA ILE A 240 -3.64 -13.81 10.49
C ILE A 240 -2.31 -13.23 10.97
N THR A 241 -1.76 -12.32 10.18
CA THR A 241 -0.43 -11.74 10.42
C THR A 241 -0.43 -10.21 10.17
N PRO A 242 0.29 -9.41 10.98
CA PRO A 242 1.10 -9.82 12.14
C PRO A 242 0.23 -10.35 13.31
N ARG A 243 0.80 -11.26 14.11
CA ARG A 243 0.11 -11.91 15.24
C ARG A 243 -0.65 -10.95 16.16
N LYS A 244 -0.14 -9.72 16.31
CA LYS A 244 -0.82 -8.67 17.12
C LYS A 244 -2.25 -8.37 16.66
N LEU A 245 -2.54 -8.48 15.35
CA LEU A 245 -3.89 -8.28 14.82
C LEU A 245 -4.83 -9.41 15.23
N GLY A 246 -4.37 -10.66 15.14
CA GLY A 246 -5.14 -11.81 15.60
C GLY A 246 -5.43 -11.74 17.11
N LEU A 247 -4.42 -11.34 17.90
CA LEU A 247 -4.61 -11.14 19.34
C LEU A 247 -5.62 -10.03 19.65
N LEU A 248 -5.54 -8.88 18.97
CA LEU A 248 -6.48 -7.77 19.16
C LEU A 248 -7.93 -8.20 18.88
N VAL A 249 -8.15 -8.91 17.78
CA VAL A 249 -9.49 -9.38 17.40
C VAL A 249 -9.97 -10.54 18.29
N GLY A 250 -9.06 -11.30 18.89
CA GLY A 250 -9.35 -12.34 19.89
C GLY A 250 -9.78 -11.82 21.27
N LEU A 251 -9.55 -10.53 21.57
CA LEU A 251 -9.99 -9.92 22.84
C LEU A 251 -11.53 -9.88 22.92
N PRO A 252 -12.12 -9.73 24.13
CA PRO A 252 -13.54 -9.41 24.27
C PRO A 252 -13.95 -8.23 23.36
N ALA A 253 -15.13 -8.32 22.71
CA ALA A 253 -15.55 -7.34 21.71
C ALA A 253 -15.47 -5.90 22.19
N ILE A 254 -15.89 -5.66 23.43
CA ILE A 254 -15.86 -4.32 24.03
C ILE A 254 -14.46 -3.70 24.07
N LEU A 255 -13.41 -4.49 24.31
CA LEU A 255 -12.03 -3.99 24.34
C LEU A 255 -11.55 -3.62 22.95
N THR A 256 -11.89 -4.43 21.94
CA THR A 256 -11.61 -4.12 20.53
C THR A 256 -12.38 -2.88 20.07
N GLU A 257 -13.65 -2.74 20.49
CA GLU A 257 -14.48 -1.56 20.20
C GLU A 257 -13.86 -0.28 20.81
N ILE A 258 -13.47 -0.32 22.09
CA ILE A 258 -12.81 0.82 22.75
C ILE A 258 -11.50 1.19 22.06
N TYR A 259 -10.70 0.19 21.68
CA TYR A 259 -9.45 0.42 20.96
C TYR A 259 -9.69 1.10 19.61
N LEU A 260 -10.58 0.54 18.78
CA LEU A 260 -10.87 1.09 17.44
C LEU A 260 -11.55 2.45 17.51
N LEU A 261 -12.45 2.67 18.48
CA LEU A 261 -13.05 3.99 18.71
C LEU A 261 -11.96 5.03 18.98
N ARG A 262 -11.05 4.75 19.93
CA ARG A 262 -9.95 5.68 20.27
C ARG A 262 -9.00 5.88 19.09
N PHE A 263 -8.73 4.84 18.34
CA PHE A 263 -7.85 4.89 17.17
C PHE A 263 -8.47 5.75 16.05
N LEU A 264 -9.74 5.50 15.69
CA LEU A 264 -10.42 6.23 14.62
C LEU A 264 -10.76 7.67 14.98
N ALA A 265 -10.90 7.99 16.27
CA ALA A 265 -11.12 9.36 16.75
C ALA A 265 -9.88 10.26 16.65
N ARG A 266 -8.68 9.71 16.37
CA ARG A 266 -7.46 10.52 16.26
C ARG A 266 -7.47 11.35 14.96
N PRO A 267 -7.05 12.63 15.00
CA PRO A 267 -6.90 13.43 13.77
C PRO A 267 -5.99 12.78 12.71
N ALA A 268 -4.95 12.07 13.15
CA ALA A 268 -4.06 11.33 12.25
C ALA A 268 -4.80 10.22 11.47
N SER A 269 -5.79 9.56 12.06
CA SER A 269 -6.59 8.53 11.39
C SER A 269 -7.47 9.15 10.29
N GLU A 270 -8.04 10.32 10.51
CA GLU A 270 -8.78 11.07 9.48
C GLU A 270 -7.87 11.38 8.30
N LEU A 271 -6.67 11.89 8.57
CA LEU A 271 -5.72 12.28 7.53
C LEU A 271 -5.17 11.09 6.74
N ILE A 272 -4.91 9.95 7.40
CA ILE A 272 -4.29 8.78 6.77
C ILE A 272 -5.36 7.87 6.16
N LEU A 273 -6.36 7.47 6.95
CA LEU A 273 -7.32 6.43 6.54
C LEU A 273 -8.46 7.01 5.71
N ALA A 274 -9.12 8.08 6.18
CA ALA A 274 -10.28 8.62 5.46
C ALA A 274 -9.85 9.27 4.14
N ARG A 275 -8.75 10.05 4.14
CA ARG A 275 -8.23 10.65 2.93
C ARG A 275 -7.82 9.59 1.89
N HIS A 276 -7.13 8.53 2.33
CA HIS A 276 -6.75 7.44 1.43
C HIS A 276 -7.98 6.71 0.89
N ALA A 277 -8.89 6.28 1.74
CA ALA A 277 -10.11 5.60 1.31
C ALA A 277 -10.90 6.42 0.27
N ASN A 278 -11.10 7.71 0.55
CA ASN A 278 -11.84 8.61 -0.36
C ASN A 278 -11.10 8.88 -1.67
N ALA A 279 -9.77 8.73 -1.72
CA ALA A 279 -8.97 8.95 -2.92
C ALA A 279 -8.92 7.74 -3.88
N VAL A 280 -9.15 6.51 -3.38
CA VAL A 280 -8.94 5.27 -4.16
C VAL A 280 -10.08 4.25 -4.02
N PRO A 281 -11.36 4.65 -4.15
CA PRO A 281 -12.47 3.73 -3.96
C PRO A 281 -12.46 2.55 -4.95
N GLY A 282 -11.97 2.75 -6.17
CA GLY A 282 -11.84 1.70 -7.19
C GLY A 282 -10.81 0.63 -6.80
N GLU A 283 -9.64 1.02 -6.27
CA GLU A 283 -8.64 0.08 -5.77
C GLU A 283 -9.20 -0.77 -4.62
N LEU A 284 -9.91 -0.14 -3.68
CA LEU A 284 -10.53 -0.85 -2.56
C LEU A 284 -11.62 -1.83 -3.01
N ALA A 285 -12.39 -1.49 -4.04
CA ALA A 285 -13.38 -2.41 -4.62
C ALA A 285 -12.70 -3.61 -5.30
N THR A 286 -11.59 -3.41 -6.01
CA THR A 286 -10.79 -4.52 -6.56
C THR A 286 -10.31 -5.45 -5.45
N LEU A 287 -9.80 -4.91 -4.34
CA LEU A 287 -9.40 -5.72 -3.20
C LEU A 287 -10.56 -6.52 -2.59
N VAL A 288 -11.75 -5.94 -2.53
CA VAL A 288 -12.95 -6.66 -2.07
C VAL A 288 -13.24 -7.87 -2.96
N GLU A 289 -13.17 -7.71 -4.28
CA GLU A 289 -13.41 -8.82 -5.22
C GLU A 289 -12.31 -9.90 -5.11
N GLU A 290 -11.04 -9.50 -5.00
CA GLU A 290 -9.95 -10.44 -4.74
C GLU A 290 -10.16 -11.23 -3.44
N LEU A 291 -10.56 -10.55 -2.36
CA LEU A 291 -10.83 -11.18 -1.07
C LEU A 291 -12.05 -12.12 -1.13
N ARG A 292 -13.12 -11.73 -1.83
CA ARG A 292 -14.28 -12.60 -2.06
C ARG A 292 -13.86 -13.93 -2.70
N ALA A 293 -12.99 -13.87 -3.70
CA ALA A 293 -12.45 -15.06 -4.35
C ALA A 293 -11.58 -15.92 -3.40
N VAL A 294 -10.76 -15.29 -2.56
CA VAL A 294 -9.92 -15.99 -1.57
C VAL A 294 -10.76 -16.72 -0.53
N VAL A 295 -11.75 -16.04 0.06
CA VAL A 295 -12.55 -16.60 1.17
C VAL A 295 -13.78 -17.37 0.69
N ARG A 296 -14.09 -17.38 -0.61
CA ARG A 296 -15.27 -18.02 -1.20
C ARG A 296 -16.56 -17.65 -0.45
N LEU A 297 -16.76 -16.34 -0.30
CA LEU A 297 -17.86 -15.79 0.50
C LEU A 297 -19.22 -16.19 -0.06
N GLU A 298 -19.98 -16.95 0.72
CA GLU A 298 -21.37 -17.26 0.46
C GLU A 298 -22.27 -16.15 1.05
N PRO A 299 -23.32 -15.70 0.33
CA PRO A 299 -24.21 -14.65 0.81
C PRO A 299 -24.82 -14.96 2.18
N GLY A 300 -24.79 -14.00 3.10
CA GLY A 300 -25.37 -14.10 4.43
C GLY A 300 -24.49 -14.77 5.49
N THR A 301 -23.31 -15.27 5.13
CA THR A 301 -22.40 -15.91 6.10
C THR A 301 -21.62 -14.90 6.94
N ALA A 302 -21.44 -13.68 6.44
CA ALA A 302 -20.69 -12.63 7.10
C ALA A 302 -21.40 -11.27 6.98
N PRO A 303 -22.59 -11.08 7.60
CA PRO A 303 -23.49 -9.96 7.30
C PRO A 303 -22.88 -8.58 7.62
N ASP A 304 -22.07 -8.44 8.69
CA ASP A 304 -21.41 -7.18 8.98
C ASP A 304 -20.29 -6.87 7.96
N LEU A 305 -19.49 -7.88 7.56
CA LEU A 305 -18.48 -7.74 6.52
C LEU A 305 -19.11 -7.41 5.16
N GLU A 306 -20.20 -8.10 4.80
CA GLU A 306 -20.95 -7.85 3.56
C GLU A 306 -21.48 -6.42 3.51
N THR A 307 -22.00 -5.90 4.63
CA THR A 307 -22.44 -4.51 4.76
C THR A 307 -21.30 -3.53 4.51
N LEU A 308 -20.13 -3.78 5.09
CA LEU A 308 -18.94 -2.95 4.89
C LEU A 308 -18.45 -3.00 3.44
N TRP A 309 -18.38 -4.17 2.84
CA TRP A 309 -17.93 -4.33 1.46
C TRP A 309 -18.92 -3.79 0.43
N ALA A 310 -20.22 -3.89 0.71
CA ALA A 310 -21.25 -3.24 -0.11
C ALA A 310 -21.05 -1.69 -0.14
N ALA A 311 -20.68 -1.10 1.00
CA ALA A 311 -20.38 0.34 1.06
C ALA A 311 -19.14 0.71 0.22
N VAL A 312 -18.11 -0.15 0.20
CA VAL A 312 -16.92 0.02 -0.67
C VAL A 312 -17.32 0.00 -2.14
N SER A 313 -18.07 -1.01 -2.58
CA SER A 313 -18.53 -1.15 -3.97
C SER A 313 -19.42 0.04 -4.39
N ALA A 314 -20.31 0.49 -3.51
CA ALA A 314 -21.16 1.65 -3.77
C ALA A 314 -20.35 2.95 -3.90
N ALA A 315 -19.27 3.12 -3.12
CA ALA A 315 -18.39 4.28 -3.23
C ALA A 315 -17.61 4.29 -4.56
N ALA A 316 -17.10 3.14 -4.99
CA ALA A 316 -16.42 2.99 -6.28
C ALA A 316 -17.35 3.34 -7.46
N ASN A 317 -18.59 2.86 -7.43
CA ASN A 317 -19.58 3.16 -8.47
C ASN A 317 -19.91 4.66 -8.56
N ARG A 318 -20.02 5.36 -7.42
CA ARG A 318 -20.20 6.81 -7.41
C ARG A 318 -19.00 7.57 -7.99
N GLY A 319 -17.78 7.14 -7.68
CA GLY A 319 -16.55 7.72 -8.23
C GLY A 319 -16.47 7.60 -9.77
N ASN A 320 -16.90 6.48 -10.31
CA ASN A 320 -16.95 6.25 -11.76
C ASN A 320 -17.99 7.12 -12.50
N LEU A 321 -19.07 7.52 -11.82
CA LEU A 321 -20.10 8.38 -12.40
C LEU A 321 -19.74 9.87 -12.37
N SER A 322 -18.85 10.30 -11.49
CA SER A 322 -18.49 11.71 -11.29
C SER A 322 -17.35 12.23 -12.17
N GLY A 323 -16.72 11.40 -13.01
CA GLY A 323 -15.52 11.75 -13.80
C GLY A 323 -14.31 12.10 -12.90
N PRO A 324 -13.16 12.47 -13.46
CA PRO A 324 -11.98 12.80 -12.66
C PRO A 324 -12.28 14.00 -11.79
N THR A 325 -12.46 13.77 -10.51
CA THR A 325 -12.69 14.81 -9.49
C THR A 325 -11.50 15.77 -9.49
N ARG A 326 -11.74 17.05 -9.77
CA ARG A 326 -10.78 18.11 -9.48
C ARG A 326 -10.32 17.94 -8.03
N GLN A 327 -9.00 17.96 -7.83
CA GLN A 327 -8.42 18.00 -6.49
C GLN A 327 -9.08 19.12 -5.67
N PRO A 328 -9.46 18.90 -4.40
CA PRO A 328 -9.98 19.97 -3.58
C PRO A 328 -8.92 21.08 -3.50
N GLU A 329 -9.36 22.30 -3.74
CA GLU A 329 -8.52 23.50 -3.58
C GLU A 329 -7.93 23.55 -2.17
N PRO A 330 -6.70 24.07 -2.02
CA PRO A 330 -6.11 24.25 -0.71
C PRO A 330 -7.03 25.18 0.11
N ILE A 331 -7.38 24.75 1.32
CA ILE A 331 -8.08 25.61 2.28
C ILE A 331 -7.17 26.82 2.50
N SER A 332 -7.57 27.97 1.97
CA SER A 332 -6.89 29.24 2.23
C SER A 332 -6.91 29.47 3.73
N ALA A 333 -5.74 29.77 4.28
CA ALA A 333 -5.60 30.20 5.66
C ALA A 333 -6.60 31.34 5.92
N ILE A 334 -7.51 31.14 6.83
CA ILE A 334 -8.34 32.23 7.41
C ILE A 334 -7.42 33.00 8.36
N PRO A 335 -7.44 34.32 8.32
CA PRO A 335 -6.50 35.22 9.00
C PRO A 335 -6.50 35.08 10.52
#